data_cce50c97858dcf4f701ee97df799b047
#
_entry.id   cce50c97858dcf4f701ee97df799b047
#
_cell.length_a   1.000
_cell.length_b   1.000
_cell.length_c   1.000
_cell.angle_alpha   90.00
_cell.angle_beta   90.00
_cell.angle_gamma   90.00
#
_symmetry.space_group_name_H-M   'P 1'
#
loop_
_entity.id
_entity.type
_entity.pdbx_description
1 polymer ?
#
loop_
_entity_poly.entity_id
_entity_poly.type
_entity_poly.pdbx_seq_one_letter_code
_entity_poly.pdbx_strand_id
1 'polypeptide(L)'
;MADENLILAVPSKGRLEEETRRVFGESRLPITRPGGARSYVGAIKNQPGVSVRFYPAGEIARELIVGAIDIGVTGIDLIHEAAENGTDKVLQVKPLNFGQADVVVAVPDAWIDVTHMVDLADVASDFRYRHGRWLRVATKYVHLTRKFFAEWGIAEYRIVESAGATEAAPASGAADLIVDITSSGETLAANALRILEDGLVMKSEAQLIVSKTAQWTPLKKAQLEALLSIMGGIPPGTSTLL
;
A
#
# COMPACT_ATOMS: atom_id res chain seq x y z
N MET A 1 8.92 -30.39 1.72
CA MET A 1 9.08 -30.20 0.25
C MET A 1 8.70 -28.78 0.00
N ALA A 2 9.58 -27.96 -0.60
CA ALA A 2 9.22 -26.60 -1.00
C ALA A 2 8.02 -26.68 -1.97
N ASP A 3 7.06 -25.78 -1.83
CA ASP A 3 5.92 -25.67 -2.74
C ASP A 3 6.49 -25.38 -4.15
N GLU A 4 6.40 -26.31 -5.07
CA GLU A 4 6.95 -26.17 -6.42
C GLU A 4 6.12 -25.20 -7.28
N ASN A 5 4.92 -24.86 -6.81
CA ASN A 5 4.04 -23.92 -7.49
C ASN A 5 4.44 -22.48 -7.21
N LEU A 6 4.26 -21.64 -8.23
CA LEU A 6 4.34 -20.18 -8.07
C LEU A 6 3.20 -19.70 -7.16
N ILE A 7 3.52 -18.99 -6.09
CA ILE A 7 2.54 -18.46 -5.12
C ILE A 7 2.18 -17.04 -5.51
N LEU A 8 0.95 -16.84 -6.00
CA LEU A 8 0.36 -15.54 -6.28
C LEU A 8 -0.56 -15.14 -5.12
N ALA A 9 -0.28 -14.02 -4.46
CA ALA A 9 -1.21 -13.44 -3.50
C ALA A 9 -2.04 -12.30 -4.11
N VAL A 10 -3.34 -12.31 -3.82
CA VAL A 10 -4.29 -11.30 -4.29
C VAL A 10 -5.12 -10.77 -3.12
N PRO A 11 -5.63 -9.53 -3.20
CA PRO A 11 -6.48 -8.97 -2.16
C PRO A 11 -7.67 -9.86 -1.84
N SER A 12 -8.00 -9.99 -0.54
CA SER A 12 -9.01 -10.94 -0.05
C SER A 12 -10.42 -10.37 0.01
N LYS A 13 -10.58 -9.05 -0.15
CA LYS A 13 -11.88 -8.36 0.00
C LYS A 13 -11.88 -6.96 -0.64
N GLY A 14 -13.09 -6.45 -0.86
CA GLY A 14 -13.36 -5.09 -1.29
C GLY A 14 -12.97 -4.81 -2.73
N ARG A 15 -12.98 -3.53 -3.10
CA ARG A 15 -12.75 -3.06 -4.47
C ARG A 15 -11.44 -3.58 -5.08
N LEU A 16 -10.38 -3.68 -4.30
CA LEU A 16 -9.10 -4.22 -4.80
C LEU A 16 -9.21 -5.71 -5.21
N GLU A 17 -9.98 -6.55 -4.49
CA GLU A 17 -10.23 -7.92 -4.89
C GLU A 17 -11.02 -7.97 -6.21
N GLU A 18 -12.11 -7.21 -6.29
CA GLU A 18 -13.00 -7.17 -7.46
C GLU A 18 -12.24 -6.75 -8.72
N GLU A 19 -11.51 -5.64 -8.65
CA GLU A 19 -10.71 -5.12 -9.77
C GLU A 19 -9.57 -6.08 -10.15
N THR A 20 -8.91 -6.72 -9.17
CA THR A 20 -7.90 -7.73 -9.45
C THR A 20 -8.49 -8.89 -10.24
N ARG A 21 -9.64 -9.41 -9.82
CA ARG A 21 -10.33 -10.48 -10.55
C ARG A 21 -10.73 -10.07 -11.95
N ARG A 22 -11.19 -8.82 -12.12
CA ARG A 22 -11.54 -8.27 -13.44
C ARG A 22 -10.33 -8.24 -14.36
N VAL A 23 -9.23 -7.63 -13.94
CA VAL A 23 -8.00 -7.49 -14.75
C VAL A 23 -7.42 -8.87 -15.12
N PHE A 24 -7.39 -9.81 -14.17
CA PHE A 24 -6.93 -11.18 -14.45
C PHE A 24 -7.88 -11.90 -15.41
N GLY A 25 -9.20 -11.72 -15.26
CA GLY A 25 -10.21 -12.28 -16.16
C GLY A 25 -10.09 -11.75 -17.60
N GLU A 26 -9.92 -10.46 -17.79
CA GLU A 26 -9.66 -9.81 -19.06
C GLU A 26 -8.36 -10.32 -19.72
N SER A 27 -7.37 -10.64 -18.91
CA SER A 27 -6.12 -11.27 -19.37
C SER A 27 -6.23 -12.80 -19.59
N ARG A 28 -7.44 -13.37 -19.61
CA ARG A 28 -7.68 -14.82 -19.74
C ARG A 28 -7.09 -15.69 -18.63
N LEU A 29 -6.91 -15.10 -17.46
CA LEU A 29 -6.38 -15.75 -16.25
C LEU A 29 -7.41 -15.70 -15.10
N PRO A 30 -8.65 -16.20 -15.29
CA PRO A 30 -9.70 -16.04 -14.28
C PRO A 30 -9.31 -16.74 -12.97
N ILE A 31 -9.34 -15.96 -11.88
CA ILE A 31 -9.07 -16.42 -10.53
C ILE A 31 -10.32 -17.07 -9.96
N THR A 32 -10.17 -18.31 -9.47
CA THR A 32 -11.23 -19.07 -8.81
C THR A 32 -10.96 -19.21 -7.32
N ARG A 33 -12.03 -19.26 -6.52
CA ARG A 33 -11.98 -19.43 -5.06
C ARG A 33 -12.98 -20.51 -4.66
N PRO A 34 -12.62 -21.81 -4.81
CA PRO A 34 -13.56 -22.94 -4.70
C PRO A 34 -14.28 -23.04 -3.34
N GLY A 35 -13.64 -22.61 -2.25
CA GLY A 35 -14.21 -22.59 -0.90
C GLY A 35 -15.07 -21.37 -0.58
N GLY A 36 -15.42 -20.54 -1.60
CA GLY A 36 -16.17 -19.29 -1.40
C GLY A 36 -15.37 -18.19 -0.66
N ALA A 37 -16.04 -17.14 -0.22
CA ALA A 37 -15.41 -15.93 0.34
C ALA A 37 -14.54 -16.18 1.59
N ARG A 38 -14.75 -17.29 2.30
CA ARG A 38 -13.97 -17.64 3.50
C ARG A 38 -12.70 -18.43 3.21
N SER A 39 -12.52 -18.96 1.97
CA SER A 39 -11.29 -19.67 1.62
C SER A 39 -10.13 -18.72 1.44
N TYR A 40 -8.98 -19.04 2.00
CA TYR A 40 -7.73 -18.30 1.78
C TYR A 40 -6.92 -18.85 0.60
N VAL A 41 -7.45 -19.87 -0.08
CA VAL A 41 -6.77 -20.55 -1.20
C VAL A 41 -7.65 -20.49 -2.43
N GLY A 42 -7.02 -20.32 -3.57
CA GLY A 42 -7.64 -20.33 -4.89
C GLY A 42 -6.70 -20.86 -5.96
N ALA A 43 -7.13 -20.73 -7.19
CA ALA A 43 -6.37 -21.14 -8.36
C ALA A 43 -6.64 -20.22 -9.54
N ILE A 44 -5.74 -20.19 -10.52
CA ILE A 44 -6.01 -19.63 -11.85
C ILE A 44 -6.43 -20.77 -12.76
N LYS A 45 -7.56 -20.57 -13.45
CA LYS A 45 -8.05 -21.56 -14.42
C LYS A 45 -7.00 -21.79 -15.52
N ASN A 46 -6.71 -23.06 -15.82
CA ASN A 46 -5.71 -23.46 -16.83
C ASN A 46 -4.25 -23.08 -16.50
N GLN A 47 -3.94 -22.78 -15.22
CA GLN A 47 -2.58 -22.53 -14.74
C GLN A 47 -2.29 -23.39 -13.51
N PRO A 48 -2.14 -24.73 -13.65
CA PRO A 48 -2.00 -25.65 -12.51
C PRO A 48 -0.73 -25.41 -11.69
N GLY A 49 0.29 -24.78 -12.28
CA GLY A 49 1.53 -24.41 -11.60
C GLY A 49 1.46 -23.14 -10.75
N VAL A 50 0.28 -22.49 -10.65
CA VAL A 50 0.10 -21.26 -9.87
C VAL A 50 -0.90 -21.49 -8.75
N SER A 51 -0.45 -21.38 -7.52
CA SER A 51 -1.29 -21.38 -6.31
C SER A 51 -1.70 -19.96 -5.93
N VAL A 52 -3.00 -19.71 -5.75
CA VAL A 52 -3.49 -18.38 -5.36
C VAL A 52 -3.73 -18.33 -3.85
N ARG A 53 -3.30 -17.24 -3.22
CA ARG A 53 -3.57 -16.91 -1.80
C ARG A 53 -4.36 -15.61 -1.73
N PHE A 54 -5.33 -15.56 -0.80
CA PHE A 54 -6.15 -14.37 -0.56
C PHE A 54 -5.76 -13.75 0.78
N TYR A 55 -5.09 -12.60 0.74
CA TYR A 55 -4.63 -11.87 1.92
C TYR A 55 -5.10 -10.41 1.92
N PRO A 56 -5.16 -9.74 3.09
CA PRO A 56 -5.23 -8.28 3.14
C PRO A 56 -4.05 -7.66 2.40
N ALA A 57 -4.27 -6.54 1.68
CA ALA A 57 -3.23 -5.93 0.84
C ALA A 57 -1.93 -5.59 1.61
N GLY A 58 -2.04 -5.14 2.87
CA GLY A 58 -0.85 -4.89 3.71
C GLY A 58 -0.11 -6.17 4.13
N GLU A 59 -0.80 -7.30 4.23
CA GLU A 59 -0.17 -8.61 4.47
C GLU A 59 0.58 -9.07 3.23
N ILE A 60 -0.02 -8.90 2.03
CA ILE A 60 0.67 -9.19 0.76
C ILE A 60 2.00 -8.45 0.67
N ALA A 61 2.03 -7.16 1.03
CA ALA A 61 3.25 -6.37 1.02
C ALA A 61 4.34 -6.95 1.95
N ARG A 62 3.96 -7.33 3.18
CA ARG A 62 4.90 -7.96 4.13
C ARG A 62 5.42 -9.30 3.64
N GLU A 63 4.52 -10.17 3.15
CA GLU A 63 4.87 -11.50 2.66
C GLU A 63 5.77 -11.47 1.41
N LEU A 64 5.59 -10.47 0.52
CA LEU A 64 6.50 -10.20 -0.59
C LEU A 64 7.90 -9.82 -0.12
N ILE A 65 7.98 -8.93 0.89
CA ILE A 65 9.26 -8.44 1.42
C ILE A 65 10.07 -9.54 2.11
N VAL A 66 9.40 -10.48 2.78
CA VAL A 66 10.08 -11.60 3.45
C VAL A 66 10.26 -12.84 2.55
N GLY A 67 9.68 -12.83 1.34
CA GLY A 67 9.81 -13.93 0.37
C GLY A 67 8.93 -15.14 0.67
N ALA A 68 7.88 -14.99 1.47
CA ALA A 68 6.93 -16.06 1.76
C ALA A 68 5.92 -16.29 0.63
N ILE A 69 5.76 -15.32 -0.26
CA ILE A 69 5.04 -15.41 -1.53
C ILE A 69 5.93 -14.91 -2.67
N ASP A 70 5.69 -15.42 -3.87
CA ASP A 70 6.54 -15.13 -5.03
C ASP A 70 6.09 -13.87 -5.77
N ILE A 71 4.78 -13.68 -5.92
CA ILE A 71 4.16 -12.57 -6.64
C ILE A 71 2.89 -12.14 -5.92
N GLY A 72 2.56 -10.85 -5.97
CA GLY A 72 1.37 -10.33 -5.32
C GLY A 72 0.79 -9.09 -5.98
N VAL A 73 -0.49 -8.86 -5.73
CA VAL A 73 -1.19 -7.62 -6.11
C VAL A 73 -1.41 -6.78 -4.85
N THR A 74 -0.76 -5.63 -4.77
CA THR A 74 -0.91 -4.69 -3.64
C THR A 74 -0.62 -3.26 -4.06
N GLY A 75 -0.96 -2.27 -3.23
CA GLY A 75 -0.58 -0.88 -3.44
C GLY A 75 0.91 -0.67 -3.17
N ILE A 76 1.55 0.20 -3.97
CA ILE A 76 2.96 0.51 -3.75
C ILE A 76 3.20 1.25 -2.44
N ASP A 77 2.22 2.02 -1.96
CA ASP A 77 2.20 2.65 -0.64
C ASP A 77 2.45 1.63 0.49
N LEU A 78 1.83 0.46 0.38
CA LEU A 78 1.95 -0.60 1.38
C LEU A 78 3.33 -1.29 1.37
N ILE A 79 4.01 -1.33 0.23
CA ILE A 79 5.41 -1.80 0.14
C ILE A 79 6.34 -0.80 0.86
N HIS A 80 6.17 0.50 0.61
CA HIS A 80 6.94 1.55 1.28
C HIS A 80 6.68 1.60 2.79
N GLU A 81 5.43 1.33 3.20
CA GLU A 81 5.07 1.32 4.62
C GLU A 81 5.53 0.06 5.34
N ALA A 82 5.56 -1.09 4.67
CA ALA A 82 5.89 -2.37 5.31
C ALA A 82 7.36 -2.47 5.79
N ALA A 83 8.29 -1.77 5.13
CA ALA A 83 9.69 -1.70 5.54
C ALA A 83 10.37 -0.47 4.92
N GLU A 84 11.33 0.11 5.65
CA GLU A 84 12.11 1.27 5.20
C GLU A 84 12.80 1.05 3.84
N ASN A 85 13.29 -0.18 3.61
CA ASN A 85 13.92 -0.61 2.35
C ASN A 85 13.07 -1.66 1.60
N GLY A 86 11.75 -1.62 1.75
CA GLY A 86 10.84 -2.60 1.15
C GLY A 86 10.93 -2.67 -0.37
N THR A 87 11.14 -1.53 -1.02
CA THR A 87 11.29 -1.44 -2.48
C THR A 87 12.52 -2.15 -3.03
N ASP A 88 13.59 -2.26 -2.25
CA ASP A 88 14.81 -2.95 -2.67
C ASP A 88 14.61 -4.48 -2.74
N LYS A 89 13.64 -4.99 -1.98
CA LYS A 89 13.31 -6.41 -1.84
C LYS A 89 12.27 -6.92 -2.83
N VAL A 90 11.70 -6.03 -3.63
CA VAL A 90 10.66 -6.37 -4.59
C VAL A 90 10.97 -5.77 -5.96
N LEU A 91 10.27 -6.30 -6.98
CA LEU A 91 10.27 -5.77 -8.33
C LEU A 91 8.83 -5.42 -8.73
N GLN A 92 8.58 -4.16 -9.04
CA GLN A 92 7.31 -3.72 -9.62
C GLN A 92 7.29 -4.12 -11.09
N VAL A 93 6.39 -5.02 -11.45
CA VAL A 93 6.40 -5.61 -12.79
C VAL A 93 5.34 -5.05 -13.70
N LYS A 94 4.20 -4.64 -13.15
CA LYS A 94 3.13 -4.06 -13.95
C LYS A 94 2.19 -3.19 -13.12
N PRO A 95 1.95 -1.92 -13.49
CA PRO A 95 0.82 -1.16 -12.98
C PRO A 95 -0.48 -1.79 -13.48
N LEU A 96 -1.46 -1.90 -12.61
CA LEU A 96 -2.74 -2.53 -12.93
C LEU A 96 -3.83 -1.51 -13.29
N ASN A 97 -3.52 -0.22 -13.24
CA ASN A 97 -4.37 0.92 -13.61
C ASN A 97 -5.71 0.97 -12.84
N PHE A 98 -5.69 0.50 -11.59
CA PHE A 98 -6.82 0.67 -10.66
C PHE A 98 -6.30 0.91 -9.23
N GLY A 99 -7.21 1.31 -8.33
CA GLY A 99 -6.86 1.56 -6.93
C GLY A 99 -5.95 2.78 -6.75
N GLN A 100 -6.01 3.75 -7.69
CA GLN A 100 -5.30 5.02 -7.54
C GLN A 100 -5.76 5.71 -6.27
N ALA A 101 -4.80 6.15 -5.48
CA ALA A 101 -5.02 6.90 -4.26
C ALA A 101 -3.73 7.62 -3.85
N ASP A 102 -3.89 8.73 -3.14
CA ASP A 102 -2.79 9.55 -2.66
C ASP A 102 -2.66 9.43 -1.15
N VAL A 103 -1.47 9.19 -0.64
CA VAL A 103 -1.16 9.35 0.79
C VAL A 103 -0.87 10.83 1.02
N VAL A 104 -1.62 11.45 1.91
CA VAL A 104 -1.61 12.91 2.09
C VAL A 104 -1.55 13.31 3.55
N VAL A 105 -1.01 14.51 3.81
CA VAL A 105 -1.12 15.20 5.09
C VAL A 105 -2.40 16.04 5.07
N ALA A 106 -3.29 15.82 6.04
CA ALA A 106 -4.52 16.60 6.17
C ALA A 106 -4.65 17.18 7.59
N VAL A 107 -5.06 18.45 7.64
CA VAL A 107 -5.24 19.22 8.87
C VAL A 107 -6.70 19.64 9.02
N PRO A 108 -7.18 19.95 10.25
CA PRO A 108 -8.51 20.52 10.43
C PRO A 108 -8.72 21.80 9.64
N ASP A 109 -9.88 21.98 9.02
CA ASP A 109 -10.26 23.21 8.29
C ASP A 109 -10.15 24.48 9.16
N ALA A 110 -10.34 24.33 10.47
CA ALA A 110 -10.20 25.42 11.43
C ALA A 110 -8.76 25.97 11.56
N TRP A 111 -7.76 25.26 11.04
CA TRP A 111 -6.37 25.72 11.02
C TRP A 111 -6.12 26.62 9.81
N ILE A 112 -6.77 27.77 9.76
CA ILE A 112 -6.89 28.66 8.58
C ILE A 112 -5.51 29.02 8.00
N ASP A 113 -4.53 29.29 8.86
CA ASP A 113 -3.19 29.76 8.47
C ASP A 113 -2.20 28.62 8.15
N VAL A 114 -2.60 27.36 8.26
CA VAL A 114 -1.73 26.19 7.96
C VAL A 114 -2.08 25.63 6.59
N THR A 115 -1.48 26.13 5.54
CA THR A 115 -1.79 25.76 4.14
C THR A 115 -0.72 24.89 3.50
N HIS A 116 0.53 25.00 3.98
CA HIS A 116 1.69 24.26 3.47
C HIS A 116 2.41 23.53 4.60
N MET A 117 3.31 22.63 4.23
CA MET A 117 4.11 21.89 5.19
C MET A 117 5.05 22.78 6.02
N VAL A 118 5.50 23.91 5.48
CA VAL A 118 6.29 24.88 6.23
C VAL A 118 5.49 25.50 7.37
N ASP A 119 4.21 25.80 7.15
CA ASP A 119 3.32 26.33 8.20
C ASP A 119 3.11 25.28 9.29
N LEU A 120 2.98 24.01 8.88
CA LEU A 120 2.89 22.89 9.82
C LEU A 120 4.18 22.73 10.65
N ALA A 121 5.36 22.96 10.05
CA ALA A 121 6.63 22.93 10.77
C ALA A 121 6.69 23.99 11.86
N ASP A 122 6.23 25.21 11.57
CA ASP A 122 6.15 26.30 12.55
C ASP A 122 5.16 25.96 13.68
N VAL A 123 3.99 25.43 13.33
CA VAL A 123 3.02 24.96 14.35
C VAL A 123 3.63 23.85 15.21
N ALA A 124 4.31 22.87 14.63
CA ALA A 124 4.87 21.74 15.37
C ALA A 124 5.93 22.21 16.40
N SER A 125 6.79 23.16 16.01
CA SER A 125 7.84 23.70 16.90
C SER A 125 7.27 24.44 18.12
N ASP A 126 6.18 25.19 17.92
CA ASP A 126 5.52 25.97 18.99
C ASP A 126 4.50 25.14 19.81
N PHE A 127 4.06 24.00 19.27
CA PHE A 127 2.93 23.26 19.80
C PHE A 127 3.12 22.82 21.24
N ARG A 128 4.31 22.32 21.56
CA ARG A 128 4.64 21.85 22.91
C ARG A 128 4.62 23.02 23.92
N TYR A 129 5.13 24.18 23.54
CA TYR A 129 5.12 25.35 24.38
C TYR A 129 3.71 25.84 24.68
N ARG A 130 2.86 25.88 23.63
CA ARG A 130 1.47 26.38 23.75
C ARG A 130 0.53 25.41 24.45
N HIS A 131 0.70 24.10 24.21
CA HIS A 131 -0.25 23.06 24.63
C HIS A 131 0.28 22.11 25.71
N GLY A 132 1.56 22.23 26.14
CA GLY A 132 2.19 21.35 27.12
C GLY A 132 2.37 19.89 26.67
N ARG A 133 2.19 19.61 25.38
CA ARG A 133 2.29 18.26 24.77
C ARG A 133 2.77 18.33 23.33
N TRP A 134 3.25 17.22 22.82
CA TRP A 134 3.63 17.08 21.42
C TRP A 134 2.40 17.13 20.48
N LEU A 135 2.62 17.62 19.26
CA LEU A 135 1.68 17.50 18.14
C LEU A 135 1.42 16.02 17.85
N ARG A 136 0.16 15.61 17.72
CA ARG A 136 -0.24 14.22 17.48
C ARG A 136 -0.70 14.04 16.04
N VAL A 137 -0.13 13.03 15.37
CA VAL A 137 -0.42 12.68 13.98
C VAL A 137 -1.02 11.29 13.94
N ALA A 138 -2.32 11.18 13.63
CA ALA A 138 -2.94 9.87 13.45
C ALA A 138 -2.64 9.32 12.06
N THR A 139 -2.16 8.10 12.01
CA THR A 139 -1.83 7.43 10.75
C THR A 139 -1.65 5.92 10.91
N LYS A 140 -1.88 5.19 9.81
CA LYS A 140 -1.39 3.81 9.62
C LYS A 140 -0.07 3.77 8.84
N TYR A 141 0.35 4.90 8.27
CA TYR A 141 1.55 5.06 7.45
C TYR A 141 2.70 5.64 8.26
N VAL A 142 3.20 4.85 9.23
CA VAL A 142 4.21 5.30 10.21
C VAL A 142 5.55 5.61 9.54
N HIS A 143 6.03 4.71 8.66
CA HIS A 143 7.31 4.89 7.97
C HIS A 143 7.26 6.04 6.96
N LEU A 144 6.22 6.08 6.14
CA LEU A 144 6.02 7.16 5.16
C LEU A 144 5.89 8.52 5.85
N THR A 145 5.13 8.61 6.93
CA THR A 145 4.96 9.84 7.70
C THR A 145 6.30 10.32 8.27
N ARG A 146 7.07 9.43 8.90
CA ARG A 146 8.37 9.80 9.48
C ARG A 146 9.34 10.32 8.43
N LYS A 147 9.42 9.62 7.30
CA LYS A 147 10.29 10.03 6.20
C LYS A 147 9.89 11.39 5.67
N PHE A 148 8.61 11.58 5.33
CA PHE A 148 8.10 12.83 4.77
C PHE A 148 8.25 14.00 5.71
N PHE A 149 7.92 13.84 7.00
CA PHE A 149 8.08 14.91 8.00
C PHE A 149 9.55 15.28 8.22
N ALA A 150 10.46 14.30 8.16
CA ALA A 150 11.90 14.57 8.25
C ALA A 150 12.41 15.40 7.06
N GLU A 151 11.89 15.21 5.86
CA GLU A 151 12.23 16.01 4.66
C GLU A 151 11.83 17.48 4.84
N TRP A 152 10.79 17.75 5.63
CA TRP A 152 10.33 19.10 5.99
C TRP A 152 10.92 19.63 7.32
N GLY A 153 11.86 18.88 7.94
CA GLY A 153 12.46 19.26 9.21
C GLY A 153 11.53 19.19 10.42
N ILE A 154 10.37 18.54 10.28
CA ILE A 154 9.39 18.40 11.36
C ILE A 154 9.80 17.22 12.25
N ALA A 155 10.23 17.51 13.48
CA ALA A 155 10.66 16.49 14.45
C ALA A 155 9.80 16.47 15.73
N GLU A 156 9.05 17.54 16.00
CA GLU A 156 8.33 17.74 17.25
C GLU A 156 6.89 17.22 17.22
N TYR A 157 6.72 15.93 16.92
CA TYR A 157 5.42 15.27 16.87
C TYR A 157 5.44 13.88 17.51
N ARG A 158 4.27 13.32 17.70
CA ARG A 158 4.06 11.94 18.14
C ARG A 158 3.05 11.26 17.20
N ILE A 159 3.39 10.08 16.71
CA ILE A 159 2.45 9.25 15.94
C ILE A 159 1.45 8.59 16.89
N VAL A 160 0.19 8.63 16.49
CA VAL A 160 -0.92 7.87 17.03
C VAL A 160 -1.32 6.86 15.97
N GLU A 161 -0.97 5.59 16.16
CA GLU A 161 -1.31 4.55 15.21
C GLU A 161 -2.82 4.40 15.09
N SER A 162 -3.33 4.39 13.86
CA SER A 162 -4.76 4.27 13.56
C SER A 162 -4.98 3.12 12.58
N ALA A 163 -5.73 2.11 13.01
CA ALA A 163 -6.06 0.95 12.19
C ALA A 163 -7.34 1.12 11.34
N GLY A 164 -8.04 2.24 11.48
CA GLY A 164 -9.27 2.57 10.74
C GLY A 164 -9.90 3.85 11.27
N ALA A 165 -10.77 4.48 10.46
CA ALA A 165 -11.43 5.75 10.76
C ALA A 165 -10.42 6.86 11.20
N THR A 166 -9.26 6.91 10.54
CA THR A 166 -8.19 7.87 10.84
C THR A 166 -8.68 9.31 10.71
N GLU A 167 -9.56 9.57 9.75
CA GLU A 167 -10.20 10.86 9.49
C GLU A 167 -11.02 11.40 10.67
N ALA A 168 -11.49 10.52 11.54
CA ALA A 168 -12.25 10.94 12.73
C ALA A 168 -11.35 11.32 13.93
N ALA A 169 -10.05 11.05 13.87
CA ALA A 169 -9.14 11.27 15.00
C ALA A 169 -9.05 12.73 15.46
N PRO A 170 -9.01 13.76 14.58
CA PRO A 170 -9.00 15.15 15.01
C PRO A 170 -10.31 15.56 15.69
N ALA A 171 -11.45 15.19 15.14
CA ALA A 171 -12.76 15.56 15.71
C ALA A 171 -13.00 14.89 17.09
N SER A 172 -12.48 13.70 17.31
CA SER A 172 -12.55 13.00 18.61
C SER A 172 -11.50 13.47 19.61
N GLY A 173 -10.57 14.33 19.21
CA GLY A 173 -9.45 14.77 20.04
C GLY A 173 -8.36 13.69 20.25
N ALA A 174 -8.38 12.60 19.49
CA ALA A 174 -7.37 11.55 19.57
C ALA A 174 -6.03 12.00 18.94
N ALA A 175 -6.08 12.82 17.89
CA ALA A 175 -4.91 13.43 17.25
C ALA A 175 -5.21 14.87 16.85
N ASP A 176 -4.21 15.59 16.35
CA ASP A 176 -4.33 16.98 15.96
C ASP A 176 -4.42 17.13 14.43
N LEU A 177 -3.81 16.23 13.71
CA LEU A 177 -3.87 16.08 12.26
C LEU A 177 -3.72 14.61 11.86
N ILE A 178 -3.80 14.34 10.56
CA ILE A 178 -3.67 12.97 10.05
C ILE A 178 -2.71 12.87 8.87
N VAL A 179 -2.17 11.69 8.67
CA VAL A 179 -1.62 11.23 7.39
C VAL A 179 -2.39 9.98 6.97
N ASP A 180 -3.13 10.05 5.89
CA ASP A 180 -3.94 8.92 5.43
C ASP A 180 -4.04 8.90 3.90
N ILE A 181 -4.63 7.82 3.37
CA ILE A 181 -4.82 7.61 1.95
C ILE A 181 -6.21 8.08 1.53
N THR A 182 -6.27 8.76 0.40
CA THR A 182 -7.53 9.22 -0.19
C THR A 182 -7.52 9.09 -1.71
N SER A 183 -8.66 8.83 -2.32
CA SER A 183 -8.81 8.83 -3.78
C SER A 183 -9.44 10.11 -4.32
N SER A 184 -10.39 10.70 -3.59
CA SER A 184 -11.11 11.92 -4.00
C SER A 184 -11.04 13.06 -3.00
N GLY A 185 -10.60 12.81 -1.77
CA GLY A 185 -10.64 13.77 -0.68
C GLY A 185 -12.00 13.94 -0.02
N GLU A 186 -13.07 13.35 -0.56
CA GLU A 186 -14.44 13.53 -0.06
C GLU A 186 -14.61 13.13 1.42
N THR A 187 -14.01 12.00 1.83
CA THR A 187 -14.06 11.55 3.22
C THR A 187 -13.35 12.53 4.15
N LEU A 188 -12.24 13.11 3.71
CA LEU A 188 -11.52 14.13 4.48
C LEU A 188 -12.38 15.37 4.65
N ALA A 189 -12.94 15.89 3.56
CA ALA A 189 -13.83 17.06 3.59
C ALA A 189 -15.07 16.83 4.45
N ALA A 190 -15.67 15.64 4.40
CA ALA A 190 -16.81 15.28 5.25
C ALA A 190 -16.48 15.27 6.76
N ASN A 191 -15.19 15.13 7.11
CA ASN A 191 -14.69 15.20 8.48
C ASN A 191 -14.02 16.56 8.81
N ALA A 192 -14.32 17.62 8.06
CA ALA A 192 -13.75 18.97 8.22
C ALA A 192 -12.22 18.97 8.22
N LEU A 193 -11.64 18.20 7.30
CA LEU A 193 -10.20 18.12 7.05
C LEU A 193 -9.89 18.59 5.62
N ARG A 194 -8.79 19.34 5.48
CA ARG A 194 -8.23 19.71 4.19
C ARG A 194 -6.83 19.20 4.01
N ILE A 195 -6.48 18.85 2.81
CA ILE A 195 -5.14 18.43 2.41
C ILE A 195 -4.27 19.69 2.31
N LEU A 196 -3.04 19.64 2.82
CA LEU A 196 -2.05 20.70 2.61
C LEU A 196 -1.65 20.75 1.13
N GLU A 197 -1.42 21.94 0.59
CA GLU A 197 -1.14 22.16 -0.85
C GLU A 197 0.09 21.37 -1.33
N ASP A 198 1.10 21.22 -0.48
CA ASP A 198 2.31 20.44 -0.67
C ASP A 198 2.37 19.17 0.22
N GLY A 199 1.23 18.80 0.80
CA GLY A 199 1.08 17.66 1.69
C GLY A 199 0.94 16.30 1.00
N LEU A 200 1.24 16.18 -0.29
CA LEU A 200 1.25 14.90 -0.99
C LEU A 200 2.50 14.10 -0.60
N VAL A 201 2.30 13.07 0.22
CA VAL A 201 3.36 12.17 0.68
C VAL A 201 3.76 11.19 -0.42
N MET A 202 2.75 10.59 -1.07
CA MET A 202 3.00 9.56 -2.10
C MET A 202 1.75 9.30 -2.95
N LYS A 203 1.94 9.14 -4.26
CA LYS A 203 0.91 8.56 -5.14
C LYS A 203 1.01 7.06 -5.13
N SER A 204 -0.13 6.39 -5.03
CA SER A 204 -0.22 4.93 -5.04
C SER A 204 -1.24 4.43 -6.04
N GLU A 205 -1.00 3.22 -6.53
CA GLU A 205 -1.94 2.42 -7.29
C GLU A 205 -1.65 0.93 -7.07
N ALA A 206 -2.59 0.09 -7.45
CA ALA A 206 -2.39 -1.35 -7.42
C ALA A 206 -1.34 -1.77 -8.45
N GLN A 207 -0.37 -2.54 -8.00
CA GLN A 207 0.75 -3.06 -8.79
C GLN A 207 0.78 -4.58 -8.72
N LEU A 208 1.20 -5.22 -9.82
CA LEU A 208 1.69 -6.58 -9.78
C LEU A 208 3.16 -6.54 -9.40
N ILE A 209 3.51 -7.18 -8.29
CA ILE A 209 4.82 -7.06 -7.64
C ILE A 209 5.40 -8.46 -7.42
N VAL A 210 6.69 -8.62 -7.70
CA VAL A 210 7.44 -9.86 -7.54
C VAL A 210 8.43 -9.71 -6.38
N SER A 211 8.55 -10.73 -5.55
CA SER A 211 9.53 -10.79 -4.46
C SER A 211 10.92 -11.13 -5.02
N LYS A 212 11.94 -10.34 -4.65
CA LYS A 212 13.36 -10.67 -4.90
C LYS A 212 13.92 -11.59 -3.83
N THR A 213 13.25 -11.72 -2.69
CA THR A 213 13.71 -12.50 -1.53
C THR A 213 13.11 -13.91 -1.48
N ALA A 214 12.14 -14.22 -2.34
CA ALA A 214 11.55 -15.54 -2.45
C ALA A 214 12.57 -16.59 -2.98
N GLN A 215 12.29 -17.85 -2.72
CA GLN A 215 13.09 -18.96 -3.25
C GLN A 215 12.71 -19.26 -4.70
N TRP A 216 13.53 -18.80 -5.63
CA TRP A 216 13.31 -18.94 -7.05
C TRP A 216 13.94 -20.22 -7.61
N THR A 217 13.08 -21.18 -7.99
CA THR A 217 13.49 -22.37 -8.76
C THR A 217 13.35 -22.09 -10.26
N PRO A 218 14.04 -22.84 -11.14
CA PRO A 218 13.84 -22.72 -12.59
C PRO A 218 12.38 -22.90 -13.02
N LEU A 219 11.62 -23.77 -12.32
CA LEU A 219 10.21 -24.00 -12.58
C LEU A 219 9.37 -22.75 -12.24
N LYS A 220 9.56 -22.16 -11.06
CA LYS A 220 8.84 -20.94 -10.67
C LYS A 220 9.15 -19.77 -11.60
N LYS A 221 10.39 -19.63 -12.06
CA LYS A 221 10.77 -18.60 -13.05
C LYS A 221 10.03 -18.79 -14.37
N ALA A 222 9.96 -20.02 -14.89
CA ALA A 222 9.22 -20.32 -16.12
C ALA A 222 7.71 -20.06 -15.95
N GLN A 223 7.13 -20.39 -14.80
CA GLN A 223 5.73 -20.11 -14.50
C GLN A 223 5.45 -18.60 -14.41
N LEU A 224 6.35 -17.82 -13.80
CA LEU A 224 6.26 -16.36 -13.76
C LEU A 224 6.30 -15.76 -15.17
N GLU A 225 7.26 -16.18 -16.00
CA GLU A 225 7.38 -15.71 -17.38
C GLU A 225 6.12 -15.99 -18.20
N ALA A 226 5.58 -17.20 -18.07
CA ALA A 226 4.32 -17.58 -18.74
C ALA A 226 3.15 -16.69 -18.28
N LEU A 227 3.01 -16.45 -16.97
CA LEU A 227 1.96 -15.59 -16.40
C LEU A 227 2.09 -14.17 -16.93
N LEU A 228 3.28 -13.59 -16.88
CA LEU A 228 3.55 -12.22 -17.29
C LEU A 228 3.39 -12.01 -18.80
N SER A 229 3.78 -12.98 -19.60
CA SER A 229 3.56 -12.96 -21.06
C SER A 229 2.07 -12.84 -21.41
N ILE A 230 1.21 -13.56 -20.70
CA ILE A 230 -0.25 -13.49 -20.89
C ILE A 230 -0.80 -12.13 -20.45
N MET A 231 -0.30 -11.60 -19.36
CA MET A 231 -0.74 -10.29 -18.83
C MET A 231 -0.23 -9.07 -19.62
N GLY A 232 0.61 -9.28 -20.63
CA GLY A 232 1.19 -8.18 -21.40
C GLY A 232 2.13 -7.31 -20.56
N GLY A 233 2.80 -7.90 -19.59
CA GLY A 233 3.75 -7.23 -18.69
C GLY A 233 5.15 -7.81 -18.83
N ILE A 234 6.11 -6.97 -18.78
CA ILE A 234 7.55 -7.04 -18.64
C ILE A 234 8.36 -7.45 -19.86
N PRO A 235 9.46 -6.66 -20.03
CA PRO A 235 10.50 -6.99 -21.01
C PRO A 235 11.09 -8.39 -20.77
N PRO A 236 11.50 -9.08 -21.83
CA PRO A 236 12.30 -10.29 -21.71
C PRO A 236 13.54 -10.00 -20.85
N GLY A 237 13.82 -10.86 -19.85
CA GLY A 237 14.98 -10.73 -18.99
C GLY A 237 14.66 -10.44 -17.51
N THR A 238 13.41 -10.28 -17.12
CA THR A 238 13.06 -10.08 -15.69
C THR A 238 13.44 -11.29 -14.84
N SER A 239 13.41 -12.49 -15.40
CA SER A 239 13.91 -13.70 -14.73
C SER A 239 15.42 -13.63 -14.43
N THR A 240 16.17 -12.79 -15.11
CA THR A 240 17.59 -12.56 -14.84
C THR A 240 17.82 -11.63 -13.64
N LEU A 241 16.80 -10.88 -13.22
CA LEU A 241 16.84 -9.98 -12.05
C LEU A 241 16.39 -10.67 -10.75
N LEU A 242 15.93 -11.91 -10.83
CA LEU A 242 15.54 -12.80 -9.73
C LEU A 242 16.59 -13.97 -9.63
#